data_7293195a81e38e619732b9a86856a78d
#
_entry.id   7293195a81e38e619732b9a86856a78d
#
_cell.length_a   1.000
_cell.length_b   1.000
_cell.length_c   1.000
_cell.angle_alpha   90.00
_cell.angle_beta   90.00
_cell.angle_gamma   90.00
#
_symmetry.space_group_name_H-M   'P 1'
#
loop_
_entity.id
_entity.type
_entity.pdbx_description
1 polymer ?
#
loop_
_entity_poly.entity_id
_entity_poly.type
_entity_poly.pdbx_seq_one_letter_code
_entity_poly.pdbx_strand_id
1 'polypeptide(L)'
;MYRFLQLIGSPSEIGRYLASVLQRVVSPFRSSAWEHDLAFLAECAAIIRHTHSALWDELVAFADAFDAPAERSLFLRAAALPQACSAVAWQHSSGQVFVGRNYDFYINMPTRDLLSTSSSYGYQHIGMNGGLVGGRYDGINEHGLFVGLHKVMADRQEHLLPGVPFHLLPRLALDLCTSTAEVISLFRQLPQLSSFNYTVADRHGHFARLECYPGQPIGVLEADGLFATTNHFDHPDLVRLQGRRQRDDSKAREAFLCAAVSHEQGDPWLQTAQAMSDHQVPVCCHKEFSSTLWSGLYELTQQRVAYSFGAPCHVGYRELEF
;
A
#
# COMPACT_ATOMS: atom_id res chain seq x y z
N MET A 1 -14.44 9.67 6.45
CA MET A 1 -13.79 10.98 6.73
C MET A 1 -12.32 10.86 6.37
N TYR A 2 -11.72 11.91 5.76
CA TYR A 2 -10.27 11.98 5.51
C TYR A 2 -9.63 12.84 6.60
N ARG A 3 -8.46 12.39 7.10
CA ARG A 3 -7.67 13.15 8.07
C ARG A 3 -6.24 13.22 7.57
N PHE A 4 -5.56 14.32 7.88
CA PHE A 4 -4.13 14.45 7.74
C PHE A 4 -3.51 14.41 9.13
N LEU A 5 -2.63 13.46 9.38
CA LEU A 5 -1.98 13.26 10.68
C LEU A 5 -0.46 13.32 10.50
N GLN A 6 0.19 14.06 11.39
CA GLN A 6 1.64 14.12 11.47
C GLN A 6 2.12 13.22 12.59
N LEU A 7 2.94 12.25 12.28
CA LEU A 7 3.54 11.29 13.19
C LEU A 7 5.00 11.68 13.42
N ILE A 8 5.30 12.28 14.55
CA ILE A 8 6.63 12.82 14.87
C ILE A 8 7.09 12.24 16.20
N GLY A 9 8.35 11.84 16.27
CA GLY A 9 8.99 11.44 17.52
C GLY A 9 9.38 9.97 17.61
N SER A 10 9.43 9.48 18.84
CA SER A 10 9.78 8.10 19.20
C SER A 10 8.62 7.12 18.92
N PRO A 11 8.90 5.81 18.86
CA PRO A 11 7.86 4.79 18.70
C PRO A 11 6.72 4.94 19.70
N SER A 12 7.05 5.14 20.96
CA SER A 12 6.07 5.26 22.04
C SER A 12 5.21 6.54 21.93
N GLU A 13 5.77 7.64 21.45
CA GLU A 13 5.01 8.88 21.22
C GLU A 13 4.03 8.71 20.08
N ILE A 14 4.48 8.13 18.97
CA ILE A 14 3.65 7.89 17.79
C ILE A 14 2.53 6.88 18.12
N GLY A 15 2.84 5.78 18.80
CA GLY A 15 1.85 4.77 19.20
C GLY A 15 0.75 5.36 20.09
N ARG A 16 1.11 6.11 21.13
CA ARG A 16 0.14 6.80 22.01
C ARG A 16 -0.68 7.85 21.27
N TYR A 17 -0.07 8.62 20.36
CA TYR A 17 -0.79 9.59 19.55
C TYR A 17 -1.83 8.91 18.65
N LEU A 18 -1.46 7.85 17.93
CA LEU A 18 -2.37 7.07 17.13
C LEU A 18 -3.53 6.49 17.94
N ALA A 19 -3.27 5.99 19.15
CA ALA A 19 -4.31 5.51 20.05
C ALA A 19 -5.31 6.61 20.40
N SER A 20 -4.85 7.81 20.72
CA SER A 20 -5.71 8.96 21.06
C SER A 20 -6.62 9.39 19.89
N VAL A 21 -6.12 9.31 18.66
CA VAL A 21 -6.84 9.70 17.44
C VAL A 21 -7.82 8.63 16.98
N LEU A 22 -7.45 7.35 17.11
CA LEU A 22 -8.24 6.21 16.65
C LEU A 22 -9.28 5.75 17.68
N GLN A 23 -9.15 6.12 18.94
CA GLN A 23 -10.06 5.72 20.03
C GLN A 23 -11.54 6.00 19.75
N ARG A 24 -11.84 7.05 18.99
CA ARG A 24 -13.22 7.46 18.64
C ARG A 24 -13.79 6.75 17.42
N VAL A 25 -12.95 6.14 16.60
CA VAL A 25 -13.34 5.65 15.26
C VAL A 25 -13.43 4.13 15.22
N VAL A 26 -12.51 3.45 15.84
CA VAL A 26 -12.46 1.98 15.87
C VAL A 26 -11.99 1.59 17.27
N SER A 27 -12.74 0.73 17.97
CA SER A 27 -12.13 -0.11 18.98
C SER A 27 -11.58 -1.33 18.24
N PRO A 28 -10.29 -1.35 17.87
CA PRO A 28 -9.71 -2.46 17.12
C PRO A 28 -9.82 -3.78 17.88
N PHE A 29 -10.12 -3.71 19.17
CA PHE A 29 -10.17 -4.85 20.09
C PHE A 29 -11.59 -5.31 20.46
N ARG A 30 -12.66 -4.70 19.89
CA ARG A 30 -14.06 -5.03 20.24
C ARG A 30 -14.75 -6.00 19.29
N SER A 31 -14.12 -6.44 18.22
CA SER A 31 -14.74 -7.33 17.26
C SER A 31 -14.40 -8.79 17.57
N SER A 32 -15.42 -9.64 17.64
CA SER A 32 -15.26 -11.10 17.72
C SER A 32 -14.56 -11.74 16.50
N ALA A 33 -14.26 -10.94 15.46
CA ALA A 33 -13.46 -11.36 14.32
C ALA A 33 -11.95 -11.55 14.64
N TRP A 34 -11.53 -11.32 15.88
CA TRP A 34 -10.15 -11.41 16.36
C TRP A 34 -9.84 -12.72 17.09
N GLU A 35 -10.64 -13.74 16.89
CA GLU A 35 -10.43 -15.09 17.45
C GLU A 35 -9.28 -15.84 16.75
N HIS A 36 -8.16 -15.17 16.51
CA HIS A 36 -6.95 -15.88 16.17
C HIS A 36 -6.23 -16.32 17.45
N ASP A 37 -5.70 -17.52 17.39
CA ASP A 37 -4.85 -18.07 18.43
C ASP A 37 -3.73 -17.06 18.76
N LEU A 38 -3.61 -16.64 20.02
CA LEU A 38 -2.56 -15.73 20.48
C LEU A 38 -1.17 -16.28 20.18
N ALA A 39 -1.00 -17.60 20.11
CA ALA A 39 0.27 -18.23 19.73
C ALA A 39 0.63 -17.87 18.28
N PHE A 40 -0.32 -17.96 17.35
CA PHE A 40 -0.10 -17.56 15.95
C PHE A 40 0.25 -16.07 15.83
N LEU A 41 -0.47 -15.21 16.58
CA LEU A 41 -0.19 -13.78 16.60
C LEU A 41 1.21 -13.47 17.18
N ALA A 42 1.63 -14.22 18.20
CA ALA A 42 2.96 -14.08 18.78
C ALA A 42 4.08 -14.46 17.80
N GLU A 43 3.87 -15.47 16.96
CA GLU A 43 4.83 -15.83 15.90
C GLU A 43 4.94 -14.70 14.85
N CYS A 44 3.81 -14.13 14.42
CA CYS A 44 3.81 -12.96 13.53
C CYS A 44 4.52 -11.75 14.17
N ALA A 45 4.25 -11.50 15.44
CA ALA A 45 4.89 -10.43 16.22
C ALA A 45 6.41 -10.61 16.33
N ALA A 46 6.87 -11.84 16.50
CA ALA A 46 8.30 -12.16 16.57
C ALA A 46 9.03 -11.79 15.26
N ILE A 47 8.41 -12.03 14.11
CA ILE A 47 8.96 -11.64 12.80
C ILE A 47 9.08 -10.11 12.71
N ILE A 48 8.03 -9.37 13.06
CA ILE A 48 8.03 -7.90 13.00
C ILE A 48 9.06 -7.32 13.96
N ARG A 49 9.12 -7.83 15.19
CA ARG A 49 10.09 -7.40 16.20
C ARG A 49 11.54 -7.63 15.75
N HIS A 50 11.80 -8.73 15.11
CA HIS A 50 13.13 -9.04 14.57
C HIS A 50 13.49 -8.14 13.39
N THR A 51 12.52 -7.83 12.52
CA THR A 51 12.75 -7.02 11.31
C THR A 51 12.88 -5.54 11.65
N HIS A 52 12.02 -5.02 12.54
CA HIS A 52 11.94 -3.61 12.89
C HIS A 52 11.41 -3.43 14.32
N SER A 53 12.29 -3.54 15.30
CA SER A 53 11.91 -3.49 16.72
C SER A 53 11.20 -2.19 17.11
N ALA A 54 11.61 -1.06 16.55
CA ALA A 54 11.00 0.24 16.83
C ALA A 54 9.55 0.35 16.31
N LEU A 55 9.23 -0.24 15.15
CA LEU A 55 7.84 -0.35 14.71
C LEU A 55 7.04 -1.23 15.68
N TRP A 56 7.63 -2.31 16.19
CA TRP A 56 6.98 -3.13 17.21
C TRP A 56 6.70 -2.33 18.49
N ASP A 57 7.64 -1.49 18.95
CA ASP A 57 7.46 -0.62 20.12
C ASP A 57 6.34 0.43 19.90
N GLU A 58 6.15 0.91 18.65
CA GLU A 58 5.01 1.75 18.27
C GLU A 58 3.69 1.00 18.47
N LEU A 59 3.61 -0.27 18.02
CA LEU A 59 2.42 -1.12 18.15
C LEU A 59 2.12 -1.46 19.63
N VAL A 60 3.16 -1.71 20.42
CA VAL A 60 3.03 -1.92 21.88
C VAL A 60 2.44 -0.67 22.53
N ALA A 61 3.02 0.50 22.30
CA ALA A 61 2.54 1.74 22.90
C ALA A 61 1.10 2.11 22.46
N PHE A 62 0.71 1.71 21.26
CA PHE A 62 -0.68 1.82 20.80
C PHE A 62 -1.60 0.88 21.59
N ALA A 63 -1.24 -0.38 21.75
CA ALA A 63 -2.06 -1.42 22.40
C ALA A 63 -2.20 -1.16 23.91
N ASP A 64 -1.14 -0.69 24.57
CA ASP A 64 -1.14 -0.32 25.98
C ASP A 64 -2.20 0.73 26.33
N ALA A 65 -2.49 1.64 25.42
CA ALA A 65 -3.53 2.65 25.60
C ALA A 65 -4.96 2.06 25.65
N PHE A 66 -5.12 0.80 25.27
CA PHE A 66 -6.38 0.06 25.27
C PHE A 66 -6.38 -1.13 26.25
N ASP A 67 -5.34 -1.25 27.08
CA ASP A 67 -5.16 -2.38 28.00
C ASP A 67 -5.25 -3.74 27.25
N ALA A 68 -4.57 -3.85 26.10
CA ALA A 68 -4.65 -5.00 25.22
C ALA A 68 -3.25 -5.53 24.85
N PRO A 69 -3.13 -6.86 24.60
CA PRO A 69 -1.89 -7.41 24.04
C PRO A 69 -1.54 -6.77 22.69
N ALA A 70 -0.27 -6.40 22.51
CA ALA A 70 0.21 -5.76 21.28
C ALA A 70 -0.01 -6.61 20.04
N GLU A 71 0.02 -7.94 20.16
CA GLU A 71 -0.26 -8.91 19.11
C GLU A 71 -1.63 -8.69 18.47
N ARG A 72 -2.61 -8.19 19.21
CA ARG A 72 -3.94 -7.85 18.71
C ARG A 72 -3.96 -6.62 17.81
N SER A 73 -2.90 -5.80 17.79
CA SER A 73 -2.75 -4.71 16.81
C SER A 73 -2.47 -5.24 15.41
N LEU A 74 -2.08 -6.51 15.25
CA LEU A 74 -1.80 -7.12 13.97
C LEU A 74 -3.11 -7.47 13.26
N PHE A 75 -3.42 -6.77 12.19
CA PHE A 75 -4.57 -7.07 11.35
C PHE A 75 -4.21 -8.16 10.35
N LEU A 76 -4.60 -9.41 10.59
CA LEU A 76 -4.15 -10.56 9.84
C LEU A 76 -4.93 -10.80 8.55
N ARG A 77 -6.21 -10.44 8.49
CA ARG A 77 -7.04 -10.70 7.32
C ARG A 77 -7.30 -9.41 6.53
N ALA A 78 -6.79 -9.38 5.32
CA ALA A 78 -7.37 -8.52 4.31
C ALA A 78 -8.85 -8.94 4.14
N ALA A 79 -9.76 -7.97 4.12
CA ALA A 79 -11.16 -8.27 3.82
C ALA A 79 -11.23 -9.11 2.53
N ALA A 80 -11.98 -10.22 2.56
CA ALA A 80 -12.24 -11.07 1.38
C ALA A 80 -13.15 -10.36 0.35
N LEU A 81 -13.02 -9.03 0.26
CA LEU A 81 -13.84 -8.17 -0.56
C LEU A 81 -13.05 -7.78 -1.82
N PRO A 82 -13.68 -7.78 -3.00
CA PRO A 82 -13.03 -7.36 -4.23
C PRO A 82 -12.52 -5.93 -4.12
N GLN A 83 -11.28 -5.74 -4.47
CA GLN A 83 -10.62 -4.43 -4.60
C GLN A 83 -10.19 -4.26 -6.05
N ALA A 84 -10.19 -3.04 -6.54
CA ALA A 84 -9.84 -2.72 -7.92
C ALA A 84 -8.78 -1.60 -7.96
N CYS A 85 -7.67 -1.80 -7.27
CA CYS A 85 -6.56 -0.85 -7.27
C CYS A 85 -5.82 -0.85 -8.61
N SER A 86 -5.30 0.30 -8.99
CA SER A 86 -4.50 0.48 -10.20
C SER A 86 -3.31 1.37 -9.91
N ALA A 87 -2.14 1.06 -10.46
CA ALA A 87 -0.99 1.95 -10.45
C ALA A 87 -0.25 1.89 -11.77
N VAL A 88 0.36 2.99 -12.15
CA VAL A 88 1.33 3.09 -13.24
C VAL A 88 2.57 3.81 -12.73
N ALA A 89 3.74 3.25 -13.00
CA ALA A 89 5.04 3.88 -12.79
C ALA A 89 5.74 4.01 -14.13
N TRP A 90 6.29 5.19 -14.41
CA TRP A 90 6.93 5.42 -15.71
C TRP A 90 7.98 6.53 -15.64
N GLN A 91 8.95 6.45 -16.54
CA GLN A 91 10.01 7.43 -16.67
C GLN A 91 9.81 8.27 -17.92
N HIS A 92 9.72 9.57 -17.74
CA HIS A 92 9.67 10.53 -18.83
C HIS A 92 11.07 10.69 -19.48
N SER A 93 11.12 11.13 -20.75
CA SER A 93 12.38 11.35 -21.49
C SER A 93 13.32 12.37 -20.84
N SER A 94 12.82 13.23 -19.95
CA SER A 94 13.62 14.13 -19.12
C SER A 94 14.40 13.41 -17.99
N GLY A 95 14.15 12.12 -17.76
CA GLY A 95 14.69 11.35 -16.65
C GLY A 95 13.83 11.39 -15.38
N GLN A 96 12.79 12.21 -15.33
CA GLN A 96 11.87 12.27 -14.19
C GLN A 96 10.98 11.01 -14.12
N VAL A 97 10.70 10.57 -12.91
CA VAL A 97 9.94 9.34 -12.64
C VAL A 97 8.60 9.69 -11.99
N PHE A 98 7.53 9.20 -12.61
CA PHE A 98 6.15 9.46 -12.17
C PHE A 98 5.45 8.18 -11.75
N VAL A 99 4.62 8.28 -10.71
CA VAL A 99 3.70 7.22 -10.31
C VAL A 99 2.31 7.80 -10.12
N GLY A 100 1.32 7.13 -10.70
CA GLY A 100 -0.09 7.36 -10.42
C GLY A 100 -0.71 6.12 -9.76
N ARG A 101 -1.54 6.30 -8.73
CA ARG A 101 -2.19 5.19 -8.05
C ARG A 101 -3.61 5.51 -7.60
N ASN A 102 -4.57 4.64 -7.94
CA ASN A 102 -5.93 4.63 -7.41
C ASN A 102 -6.13 3.48 -6.40
N TYR A 103 -6.78 3.79 -5.31
CA TYR A 103 -7.28 2.82 -4.35
C TYR A 103 -8.80 2.75 -4.40
N ASP A 104 -9.31 1.67 -4.94
CA ASP A 104 -10.75 1.43 -5.06
C ASP A 104 -11.21 0.44 -3.99
N PHE A 105 -12.20 0.85 -3.22
CA PHE A 105 -12.75 0.03 -2.16
C PHE A 105 -14.19 0.43 -1.83
N TYR A 106 -14.80 -0.26 -0.88
CA TYR A 106 -16.14 0.05 -0.39
C TYR A 106 -16.23 1.44 0.22
N ILE A 107 -17.25 2.20 -0.18
CA ILE A 107 -17.48 3.58 0.25
C ILE A 107 -17.61 3.73 1.77
N ASN A 108 -18.01 2.68 2.47
CA ASN A 108 -18.21 2.64 3.92
C ASN A 108 -16.90 2.40 4.70
N MET A 109 -15.72 2.45 4.07
CA MET A 109 -14.44 2.39 4.78
C MET A 109 -14.37 3.51 5.82
N PRO A 110 -14.24 3.20 7.13
CA PRO A 110 -14.49 4.16 8.20
C PRO A 110 -13.44 5.24 8.31
N THR A 111 -12.18 4.91 8.04
CA THR A 111 -11.04 5.82 8.16
C THR A 111 -10.20 5.83 6.90
N ARG A 112 -9.72 7.01 6.52
CA ARG A 112 -8.88 7.28 5.36
C ARG A 112 -7.91 8.37 5.79
N ASP A 113 -6.77 7.95 6.32
CA ASP A 113 -5.81 8.85 6.93
C ASP A 113 -4.59 8.98 6.02
N LEU A 114 -4.23 10.22 5.70
CA LEU A 114 -2.93 10.53 5.15
C LEU A 114 -1.98 10.78 6.30
N LEU A 115 -0.91 10.00 6.37
CA LEU A 115 0.06 10.03 7.44
C LEU A 115 1.39 10.56 6.91
N SER A 116 1.82 11.72 7.40
CA SER A 116 3.19 12.21 7.26
C SER A 116 3.97 11.73 8.48
N THR A 117 5.02 10.97 8.26
CA THR A 117 5.81 10.34 9.33
C THR A 117 7.24 10.86 9.30
N SER A 118 7.67 11.44 10.43
CA SER A 118 9.04 11.86 10.69
C SER A 118 9.46 11.25 12.03
N SER A 119 9.75 9.97 11.98
CA SER A 119 10.12 9.19 13.17
C SER A 119 11.63 9.23 13.42
N SER A 120 12.03 8.95 14.64
CA SER A 120 13.45 8.83 15.01
C SER A 120 14.08 7.48 14.62
N TYR A 121 13.33 6.60 13.94
CA TYR A 121 13.70 5.19 13.74
C TYR A 121 13.46 4.66 12.32
N GLY A 122 13.07 5.50 11.39
CA GLY A 122 12.88 5.16 9.97
C GLY A 122 12.95 6.40 9.11
N TYR A 123 13.01 6.22 7.80
CA TYR A 123 13.02 7.33 6.86
C TYR A 123 11.72 8.12 6.91
N GLN A 124 11.83 9.43 6.67
CA GLN A 124 10.64 10.28 6.54
C GLN A 124 9.81 9.81 5.33
N HIS A 125 8.50 9.69 5.52
CA HIS A 125 7.61 9.26 4.45
C HIS A 125 6.19 9.80 4.62
N ILE A 126 5.45 9.87 3.51
CA ILE A 126 4.04 10.23 3.47
C ILE A 126 3.26 9.15 2.72
N GLY A 127 2.09 8.77 3.24
CA GLY A 127 1.26 7.76 2.59
C GLY A 127 -0.09 7.54 3.23
N MET A 128 -1.01 6.94 2.48
CA MET A 128 -2.37 6.65 2.93
C MET A 128 -2.46 5.42 3.81
N ASN A 129 -3.37 5.49 4.77
CA ASN A 129 -3.72 4.42 5.68
C ASN A 129 -5.24 4.25 5.75
N GLY A 130 -5.71 3.02 5.79
CA GLY A 130 -7.12 2.66 5.92
C GLY A 130 -7.54 2.36 7.36
N GLY A 131 -6.90 2.97 8.37
CA GLY A 131 -7.22 2.79 9.78
C GLY A 131 -6.57 1.58 10.44
N LEU A 132 -5.59 0.94 9.79
CA LEU A 132 -4.80 -0.14 10.37
C LEU A 132 -3.52 0.42 10.99
N VAL A 133 -3.39 0.24 12.30
CA VAL A 133 -2.27 0.80 13.07
C VAL A 133 -0.91 0.35 12.50
N GLY A 134 0.07 1.24 12.50
CA GLY A 134 1.42 1.00 11.99
C GLY A 134 1.54 0.89 10.47
N GLY A 135 0.43 0.64 9.74
CA GLY A 135 0.46 0.31 8.31
C GLY A 135 0.46 1.49 7.35
N ARG A 136 0.75 1.16 6.09
CA ARG A 136 0.56 2.02 4.91
C ARG A 136 -0.08 1.21 3.79
N TYR A 137 -0.89 1.88 2.96
CA TYR A 137 -1.46 1.28 1.75
C TYR A 137 -0.71 1.72 0.49
N ASP A 138 -0.16 2.90 0.54
CA ASP A 138 0.79 3.46 -0.42
C ASP A 138 1.63 4.54 0.26
N GLY A 139 2.64 5.02 -0.42
CA GLY A 139 3.43 6.16 0.02
C GLY A 139 4.75 6.30 -0.70
N ILE A 140 5.41 7.41 -0.41
CA ILE A 140 6.75 7.73 -0.86
C ILE A 140 7.60 8.12 0.35
N ASN A 141 8.89 7.77 0.35
CA ASN A 141 9.83 8.23 1.37
C ASN A 141 10.79 9.31 0.85
N GLU A 142 11.57 9.88 1.76
CA GLU A 142 12.55 10.95 1.48
C GLU A 142 13.67 10.57 0.49
N HIS A 143 13.80 9.29 0.14
CA HIS A 143 14.72 8.82 -0.90
C HIS A 143 14.06 8.74 -2.29
N GLY A 144 12.78 9.07 -2.42
CA GLY A 144 12.02 8.94 -3.65
C GLY A 144 11.68 7.49 -3.97
N LEU A 145 11.54 6.65 -2.95
CA LEU A 145 11.04 5.28 -3.07
C LEU A 145 9.52 5.27 -2.86
N PHE A 146 8.79 4.77 -3.84
CA PHE A 146 7.34 4.53 -3.76
C PHE A 146 7.04 3.05 -3.54
N VAL A 147 6.05 2.78 -2.68
CA VAL A 147 5.47 1.44 -2.52
C VAL A 147 3.94 1.56 -2.42
N GLY A 148 3.19 0.71 -3.16
CA GLY A 148 1.74 0.67 -3.10
C GLY A 148 1.19 -0.76 -3.21
N LEU A 149 0.20 -1.11 -2.38
CA LEU A 149 -0.38 -2.46 -2.34
C LEU A 149 -1.64 -2.61 -3.21
N HIS A 150 -1.84 -3.82 -3.76
CA HIS A 150 -3.00 -4.19 -4.57
C HIS A 150 -3.47 -5.60 -4.18
N LYS A 151 -4.69 -5.75 -3.68
CA LYS A 151 -5.23 -7.07 -3.32
C LYS A 151 -5.39 -7.95 -4.57
N VAL A 152 -4.88 -9.17 -4.50
CA VAL A 152 -5.21 -10.22 -5.46
C VAL A 152 -6.13 -11.23 -4.79
N MET A 153 -7.25 -11.56 -5.43
CA MET A 153 -8.17 -12.56 -4.90
C MET A 153 -7.62 -13.96 -5.18
N ALA A 154 -7.44 -14.74 -4.13
CA ALA A 154 -7.04 -16.14 -4.24
C ALA A 154 -8.20 -17.00 -4.75
N ASP A 155 -7.89 -18.08 -5.51
CA ASP A 155 -8.88 -19.04 -5.98
C ASP A 155 -9.33 -20.01 -4.85
N ARG A 156 -8.47 -20.21 -3.85
CA ARG A 156 -8.70 -21.03 -2.68
C ARG A 156 -8.51 -20.24 -1.40
N GLN A 157 -9.08 -20.75 -0.31
CA GLN A 157 -8.82 -20.18 1.01
C GLN A 157 -7.31 -20.24 1.29
N GLU A 158 -6.73 -19.08 1.54
CA GLU A 158 -5.33 -18.96 1.91
C GLU A 158 -5.08 -19.69 3.23
N HIS A 159 -4.08 -20.58 3.27
CA HIS A 159 -3.60 -21.12 4.52
C HIS A 159 -2.78 -20.04 5.22
N LEU A 160 -3.24 -19.62 6.38
CA LEU A 160 -2.50 -18.65 7.17
C LEU A 160 -1.25 -19.33 7.75
N LEU A 161 -0.09 -18.83 7.35
CA LEU A 161 1.20 -19.12 7.96
C LEU A 161 1.69 -17.88 8.67
N PRO A 162 2.44 -17.99 9.79
CA PRO A 162 3.02 -16.83 10.45
C PRO A 162 3.82 -15.96 9.48
N GLY A 163 3.57 -14.66 9.49
CA GLY A 163 4.18 -13.75 8.54
C GLY A 163 3.83 -12.29 8.81
N VAL A 164 4.25 -11.42 7.92
CA VAL A 164 4.01 -9.97 8.04
C VAL A 164 2.64 -9.62 7.45
N PRO A 165 1.78 -8.90 8.19
CA PRO A 165 0.52 -8.38 7.69
C PRO A 165 0.71 -7.47 6.46
N PHE A 166 -0.20 -7.58 5.49
CA PHE A 166 -0.12 -6.92 4.20
C PHE A 166 0.11 -5.40 4.25
N HIS A 167 -0.44 -4.72 5.25
CA HIS A 167 -0.35 -3.26 5.43
C HIS A 167 0.96 -2.83 6.09
N LEU A 168 1.66 -3.73 6.79
CA LEU A 168 2.95 -3.43 7.40
C LEU A 168 4.11 -3.55 6.40
N LEU A 169 3.96 -4.33 5.33
CA LEU A 169 5.01 -4.48 4.31
C LEU A 169 5.37 -3.15 3.61
N PRO A 170 4.41 -2.32 3.12
CA PRO A 170 4.75 -1.00 2.62
C PRO A 170 5.37 -0.09 3.67
N ARG A 171 4.92 -0.17 4.94
CA ARG A 171 5.53 0.60 6.04
C ARG A 171 6.98 0.23 6.25
N LEU A 172 7.29 -1.07 6.34
CA LEU A 172 8.66 -1.55 6.49
C LEU A 172 9.56 -1.12 5.32
N ALA A 173 9.06 -1.19 4.09
CA ALA A 173 9.81 -0.74 2.93
C ALA A 173 10.07 0.77 2.98
N LEU A 174 9.09 1.59 3.34
CA LEU A 174 9.24 3.05 3.43
C LEU A 174 10.17 3.48 4.57
N ASP A 175 10.16 2.76 5.69
CA ASP A 175 11.03 3.04 6.85
C ASP A 175 12.49 2.61 6.62
N LEU A 176 12.73 1.54 5.85
CA LEU A 176 14.02 0.83 5.85
C LEU A 176 14.75 0.81 4.51
N CYS A 177 14.07 1.08 3.39
CA CYS A 177 14.62 0.93 2.05
C CYS A 177 14.74 2.27 1.32
N THR A 178 15.74 2.37 0.45
CA THR A 178 16.01 3.56 -0.38
C THR A 178 15.85 3.29 -1.87
N SER A 179 15.73 2.00 -2.27
CA SER A 179 15.68 1.56 -3.66
C SER A 179 14.77 0.36 -3.87
N THR A 180 14.35 0.15 -5.10
CA THR A 180 13.59 -1.03 -5.53
C THR A 180 14.32 -2.34 -5.21
N ALA A 181 15.62 -2.41 -5.41
CA ALA A 181 16.43 -3.59 -5.12
C ALA A 181 16.42 -3.96 -3.62
N GLU A 182 16.48 -2.95 -2.73
CA GLU A 182 16.39 -3.17 -1.28
C GLU A 182 15.01 -3.68 -0.86
N VAL A 183 13.92 -3.16 -1.46
CA VAL A 183 12.57 -3.67 -1.20
C VAL A 183 12.42 -5.12 -1.64
N ILE A 184 12.94 -5.49 -2.83
CA ILE A 184 12.95 -6.88 -3.31
C ILE A 184 13.69 -7.78 -2.31
N SER A 185 14.87 -7.34 -1.84
CA SER A 185 15.65 -8.09 -0.85
C SER A 185 14.92 -8.27 0.47
N LEU A 186 14.29 -7.20 0.98
CA LEU A 186 13.48 -7.22 2.21
C LEU A 186 12.31 -8.21 2.08
N PHE A 187 11.53 -8.13 1.00
CA PHE A 187 10.34 -8.97 0.82
C PHE A 187 10.68 -10.45 0.62
N ARG A 188 11.86 -10.76 0.04
CA ARG A 188 12.33 -12.14 -0.06
C ARG A 188 12.63 -12.79 1.29
N GLN A 189 12.95 -12.01 2.29
CA GLN A 189 13.27 -12.47 3.63
C GLN A 189 12.03 -12.59 4.53
N LEU A 190 10.92 -11.94 4.15
CA LEU A 190 9.72 -11.86 4.98
C LEU A 190 8.64 -12.82 4.50
N PRO A 191 8.11 -13.70 5.36
CA PRO A 191 6.96 -14.53 5.01
C PRO A 191 5.71 -13.65 4.85
N GLN A 192 4.90 -13.98 3.83
CA GLN A 192 3.72 -13.22 3.44
C GLN A 192 2.45 -13.84 4.01
N LEU A 193 1.59 -13.02 4.61
CA LEU A 193 0.32 -13.46 5.23
C LEU A 193 -0.86 -13.49 4.26
N SER A 194 -0.81 -12.74 3.15
CA SER A 194 -1.96 -12.54 2.27
C SER A 194 -1.53 -12.37 0.82
N SER A 195 -2.46 -12.67 -0.10
CA SER A 195 -2.24 -12.50 -1.55
C SER A 195 -2.35 -11.03 -1.94
N PHE A 196 -1.23 -10.43 -2.32
CA PHE A 196 -1.13 -9.04 -2.78
C PHE A 196 -0.07 -8.88 -3.85
N ASN A 197 -0.26 -7.89 -4.71
CA ASN A 197 0.80 -7.27 -5.48
C ASN A 197 1.27 -6.01 -4.75
N TYR A 198 2.56 -5.71 -4.88
CA TYR A 198 3.12 -4.44 -4.45
C TYR A 198 3.83 -3.79 -5.63
N THR A 199 3.39 -2.58 -6.01
CA THR A 199 4.13 -1.74 -6.93
C THR A 199 5.27 -1.11 -6.17
N VAL A 200 6.46 -1.23 -6.69
CA VAL A 200 7.66 -0.57 -6.16
C VAL A 200 8.29 0.24 -7.29
N ALA A 201 8.67 1.47 -7.01
CA ALA A 201 9.35 2.35 -7.95
C ALA A 201 10.32 3.25 -7.20
N ASP A 202 11.52 3.48 -7.75
CA ASP A 202 12.47 4.42 -7.18
C ASP A 202 12.79 5.58 -8.13
N ARG A 203 13.41 6.61 -7.59
CA ARG A 203 13.79 7.83 -8.31
C ARG A 203 14.74 7.62 -9.49
N HIS A 204 15.34 6.43 -9.62
CA HIS A 204 16.28 6.07 -10.69
C HIS A 204 15.59 5.39 -11.87
N GLY A 205 14.25 5.16 -11.78
CA GLY A 205 13.47 4.53 -12.83
C GLY A 205 13.46 3.00 -12.80
N HIS A 206 13.87 2.40 -11.68
CA HIS A 206 13.71 0.96 -11.48
C HIS A 206 12.30 0.67 -10.95
N PHE A 207 11.60 -0.20 -11.64
CA PHE A 207 10.22 -0.59 -11.32
C PHE A 207 10.11 -2.07 -11.09
N ALA A 208 9.31 -2.45 -10.09
CA ALA A 208 9.00 -3.86 -9.84
C ALA A 208 7.55 -4.03 -9.38
N ARG A 209 6.96 -5.17 -9.75
CA ARG A 209 5.79 -5.73 -9.10
C ARG A 209 6.22 -6.95 -8.31
N LEU A 210 5.98 -6.91 -6.99
CA LEU A 210 6.21 -8.04 -6.11
C LEU A 210 4.87 -8.74 -5.90
N GLU A 211 4.77 -9.96 -6.42
CA GLU A 211 3.58 -10.80 -6.30
C GLU A 211 3.75 -11.73 -5.09
N CYS A 212 2.87 -11.59 -4.12
CA CYS A 212 2.96 -12.27 -2.84
C CYS A 212 1.76 -13.20 -2.63
N TYR A 213 2.04 -14.44 -2.23
CA TYR A 213 1.04 -15.45 -1.84
C TYR A 213 1.55 -16.22 -0.62
N PRO A 214 0.72 -16.48 0.42
CA PRO A 214 1.14 -17.20 1.62
C PRO A 214 1.81 -18.55 1.32
N GLY A 215 2.98 -18.76 1.93
CA GLY A 215 3.73 -20.01 1.77
C GLY A 215 4.40 -20.23 0.41
N GLN A 216 4.43 -19.22 -0.45
CA GLN A 216 5.16 -19.26 -1.71
C GLN A 216 6.30 -18.22 -1.70
N PRO A 217 7.40 -18.49 -2.43
CA PRO A 217 8.37 -17.45 -2.76
C PRO A 217 7.67 -16.27 -3.47
N ILE A 218 8.14 -15.05 -3.26
CA ILE A 218 7.61 -13.90 -3.97
C ILE A 218 7.92 -14.01 -5.47
N GLY A 219 6.94 -13.69 -6.32
CA GLY A 219 7.16 -13.44 -7.73
C GLY A 219 7.69 -12.01 -7.91
N VAL A 220 8.78 -11.85 -8.65
CA VAL A 220 9.36 -10.54 -8.96
C VAL A 220 9.28 -10.32 -10.45
N LEU A 221 8.58 -9.26 -10.85
CA LEU A 221 8.48 -8.80 -12.23
C LEU A 221 9.07 -7.40 -12.29
N GLU A 222 10.18 -7.24 -12.99
CA GLU A 222 10.89 -5.97 -13.15
C GLU A 222 10.70 -5.43 -14.57
N ALA A 223 10.69 -4.11 -14.71
CA ALA A 223 10.66 -3.44 -15.99
C ALA A 223 11.39 -2.10 -15.93
N ASP A 224 11.93 -1.71 -17.07
CA ASP A 224 12.53 -0.40 -17.28
C ASP A 224 11.54 0.52 -18.01
N GLY A 225 11.50 1.77 -17.62
CA GLY A 225 10.81 2.84 -18.32
C GLY A 225 9.30 2.94 -18.10
N LEU A 226 8.58 1.83 -18.03
CA LEU A 226 7.11 1.82 -17.84
C LEU A 226 6.64 0.50 -17.22
N PHE A 227 5.83 0.59 -16.17
CA PHE A 227 5.22 -0.55 -15.54
C PHE A 227 3.85 -0.21 -14.92
N ALA A 228 2.85 -1.04 -15.16
CA ALA A 228 1.56 -0.92 -14.49
C ALA A 228 1.29 -2.14 -13.59
N THR A 229 0.56 -1.94 -12.52
CA THR A 229 0.16 -2.98 -11.57
C THR A 229 -1.31 -2.86 -11.25
N THR A 230 -2.00 -3.98 -11.27
CA THR A 230 -3.40 -4.10 -10.88
C THR A 230 -3.63 -5.31 -9.97
N ASN A 231 -4.76 -5.97 -10.03
CA ASN A 231 -5.20 -6.99 -9.07
C ASN A 231 -5.12 -8.43 -9.62
N HIS A 232 -4.05 -8.79 -10.34
CA HIS A 232 -3.82 -10.14 -10.84
C HIS A 232 -2.34 -10.52 -10.76
N PHE A 233 -2.07 -11.82 -10.72
CA PHE A 233 -0.72 -12.37 -10.85
C PHE A 233 -0.42 -12.69 -12.31
N ASP A 234 0.83 -12.45 -12.72
CA ASP A 234 1.41 -12.86 -14.00
C ASP A 234 2.63 -13.76 -13.84
N HIS A 235 3.25 -13.78 -12.63
CA HIS A 235 4.38 -14.67 -12.38
C HIS A 235 3.97 -16.13 -12.60
N PRO A 236 4.73 -16.92 -13.39
CA PRO A 236 4.34 -18.29 -13.80
C PRO A 236 3.97 -19.22 -12.62
N ASP A 237 4.65 -19.08 -11.48
CA ASP A 237 4.40 -19.91 -10.31
C ASP A 237 3.15 -19.50 -9.53
N LEU A 238 2.70 -18.24 -9.65
CA LEU A 238 1.61 -17.66 -8.86
C LEU A 238 0.29 -17.51 -9.64
N VAL A 239 0.36 -17.36 -10.97
CA VAL A 239 -0.82 -17.12 -11.83
C VAL A 239 -1.94 -18.13 -11.64
N ARG A 240 -1.63 -19.38 -11.27
CA ARG A 240 -2.60 -20.45 -11.01
C ARG A 240 -3.32 -20.34 -9.66
N LEU A 241 -2.81 -19.50 -8.75
CA LEU A 241 -3.32 -19.36 -7.39
C LEU A 241 -4.35 -18.25 -7.26
N GLN A 242 -4.53 -17.45 -8.30
CA GLN A 242 -5.50 -16.34 -8.31
C GLN A 242 -6.90 -16.79 -8.74
N GLY A 243 -7.92 -16.11 -8.22
CA GLY A 243 -9.31 -16.31 -8.60
C GLY A 243 -9.62 -15.77 -10.01
N ARG A 244 -10.46 -16.49 -10.77
CA ARG A 244 -10.74 -16.18 -12.17
C ARG A 244 -11.54 -14.90 -12.39
N ARG A 245 -12.40 -14.49 -11.45
CA ARG A 245 -13.43 -13.45 -11.65
C ARG A 245 -12.90 -12.01 -11.83
N GLN A 246 -11.67 -11.69 -11.41
CA GLN A 246 -11.12 -10.32 -11.49
C GLN A 246 -10.09 -10.12 -12.61
N ARG A 247 -9.70 -11.19 -13.29
CA ARG A 247 -8.54 -11.17 -14.17
C ARG A 247 -8.72 -10.29 -15.42
N ASP A 248 -9.87 -10.36 -16.06
CA ASP A 248 -10.07 -9.67 -17.35
C ASP A 248 -10.17 -8.16 -17.17
N ASP A 249 -10.94 -7.68 -16.18
CA ASP A 249 -11.01 -6.26 -15.81
C ASP A 249 -9.66 -5.71 -15.33
N SER A 250 -8.93 -6.51 -14.56
CA SER A 250 -7.61 -6.15 -14.04
C SER A 250 -6.58 -6.00 -15.17
N LYS A 251 -6.55 -6.91 -16.13
CA LYS A 251 -5.65 -6.85 -17.30
C LYS A 251 -6.00 -5.70 -18.24
N ALA A 252 -7.28 -5.43 -18.44
CA ALA A 252 -7.72 -4.31 -19.26
C ALA A 252 -7.24 -2.97 -18.68
N ARG A 253 -7.31 -2.79 -17.35
CA ARG A 253 -6.80 -1.59 -16.66
C ARG A 253 -5.27 -1.47 -16.77
N GLU A 254 -4.54 -2.56 -16.64
CA GLU A 254 -3.09 -2.58 -16.81
C GLU A 254 -2.68 -2.16 -18.22
N ALA A 255 -3.28 -2.78 -19.25
CA ALA A 255 -3.01 -2.45 -20.64
C ALA A 255 -3.36 -1.00 -20.99
N PHE A 256 -4.49 -0.49 -20.47
CA PHE A 256 -4.88 0.91 -20.64
C PHE A 256 -3.84 1.85 -20.03
N LEU A 257 -3.42 1.61 -18.79
CA LEU A 257 -2.46 2.46 -18.09
C LEU A 257 -1.12 2.54 -18.81
N CYS A 258 -0.61 1.41 -19.32
CA CYS A 258 0.61 1.39 -20.13
C CYS A 258 0.46 2.20 -21.43
N ALA A 259 -0.74 2.22 -22.04
CA ALA A 259 -0.99 2.98 -23.25
C ALA A 259 -1.28 4.47 -23.00
N ALA A 260 -1.75 4.84 -21.80
CA ALA A 260 -2.21 6.18 -21.48
C ALA A 260 -1.07 7.17 -21.18
N VAL A 261 0.13 6.69 -20.88
CA VAL A 261 1.29 7.54 -20.59
C VAL A 261 2.29 7.49 -21.74
N SER A 262 2.92 8.62 -22.04
CA SER A 262 3.84 8.77 -23.17
C SER A 262 5.16 9.35 -22.72
N HIS A 263 6.25 8.77 -23.18
CA HIS A 263 7.62 9.22 -22.85
C HIS A 263 8.04 10.54 -23.51
N GLU A 264 7.32 10.97 -24.56
CA GLU A 264 7.86 12.00 -25.47
C GLU A 264 7.04 13.30 -25.54
N GLN A 265 5.78 13.33 -25.11
CA GLN A 265 4.91 14.48 -25.35
C GLN A 265 4.06 14.89 -24.15
N GLY A 266 3.95 16.21 -23.95
CA GLY A 266 3.07 16.81 -22.96
C GLY A 266 3.65 16.93 -21.55
N ASP A 267 2.83 17.40 -20.62
CA ASP A 267 3.17 17.46 -19.20
C ASP A 267 2.99 16.08 -18.56
N PRO A 268 4.06 15.42 -18.10
CA PRO A 268 3.98 14.06 -17.56
C PRO A 268 3.13 13.97 -16.29
N TRP A 269 3.11 15.02 -15.47
CA TRP A 269 2.24 15.08 -14.29
C TRP A 269 0.77 15.07 -14.67
N LEU A 270 0.41 15.90 -15.67
CA LEU A 270 -0.96 15.97 -16.17
C LEU A 270 -1.39 14.67 -16.87
N GLN A 271 -0.51 14.05 -17.65
CA GLN A 271 -0.78 12.74 -18.28
C GLN A 271 -1.08 11.68 -17.24
N THR A 272 -0.27 11.61 -16.17
CA THR A 272 -0.51 10.66 -15.08
C THR A 272 -1.85 10.95 -14.40
N ALA A 273 -2.18 12.21 -14.14
CA ALA A 273 -3.47 12.61 -13.54
C ALA A 273 -4.66 12.22 -14.43
N GLN A 274 -4.54 12.40 -15.74
CA GLN A 274 -5.57 12.04 -16.72
C GLN A 274 -5.77 10.53 -16.79
N ALA A 275 -4.68 9.75 -16.84
CA ALA A 275 -4.75 8.28 -16.83
C ALA A 275 -5.46 7.74 -15.57
N MET A 276 -5.19 8.35 -14.40
CA MET A 276 -5.86 7.97 -13.15
C MET A 276 -7.33 8.42 -13.08
N SER A 277 -7.75 9.36 -13.91
CA SER A 277 -9.12 9.89 -13.94
C SER A 277 -10.00 9.27 -15.02
N ASP A 278 -9.47 8.33 -15.81
CA ASP A 278 -10.15 7.76 -16.97
C ASP A 278 -11.27 6.77 -16.63
N HIS A 279 -12.31 6.73 -17.50
CA HIS A 279 -13.49 5.89 -17.36
C HIS A 279 -13.76 4.96 -18.55
N GLN A 280 -12.97 5.02 -19.63
CA GLN A 280 -13.11 4.11 -20.78
C GLN A 280 -12.83 2.68 -20.35
N VAL A 281 -11.78 2.53 -19.53
CA VAL A 281 -11.55 1.34 -18.72
C VAL A 281 -11.65 1.82 -17.27
N PRO A 282 -12.36 1.12 -16.36
CA PRO A 282 -12.69 1.69 -15.05
C PRO A 282 -11.47 1.79 -14.12
N VAL A 283 -10.49 2.63 -14.52
CA VAL A 283 -9.35 3.02 -13.67
C VAL A 283 -9.82 3.91 -12.55
N CYS A 284 -10.68 4.89 -12.86
CA CYS A 284 -11.40 5.67 -11.85
C CYS A 284 -12.77 5.05 -11.61
N CYS A 285 -12.96 4.44 -10.45
CA CYS A 285 -14.12 3.61 -10.12
C CYS A 285 -15.27 4.42 -9.53
N HIS A 286 -16.50 4.19 -10.03
CA HIS A 286 -17.77 4.80 -9.56
C HIS A 286 -18.91 3.79 -9.54
N LYS A 287 -18.75 2.68 -8.79
CA LYS A 287 -19.82 1.68 -8.61
C LYS A 287 -20.68 2.04 -7.39
N GLU A 288 -21.88 1.47 -7.33
CA GLU A 288 -22.86 1.75 -6.27
C GLU A 288 -22.30 1.55 -4.85
N PHE A 289 -21.49 0.52 -4.63
CA PHE A 289 -20.95 0.18 -3.31
C PHE A 289 -19.43 0.36 -3.20
N SER A 290 -18.74 0.67 -4.30
CA SER A 290 -17.30 0.87 -4.33
C SER A 290 -16.92 2.05 -5.22
N SER A 291 -15.91 2.79 -4.81
CA SER A 291 -15.42 3.95 -5.55
C SER A 291 -13.91 4.05 -5.36
N THR A 292 -13.25 4.83 -6.22
CA THR A 292 -11.92 5.32 -5.94
C THR A 292 -11.98 6.18 -4.68
N LEU A 293 -11.44 5.67 -3.59
CA LEU A 293 -11.46 6.33 -2.28
C LEU A 293 -10.37 7.40 -2.18
N TRP A 294 -9.24 7.18 -2.79
CA TRP A 294 -8.20 8.18 -2.98
C TRP A 294 -7.37 7.85 -4.22
N SER A 295 -6.72 8.87 -4.74
CA SER A 295 -5.71 8.75 -5.77
C SER A 295 -4.47 9.51 -5.36
N GLY A 296 -3.28 8.93 -5.57
CA GLY A 296 -2.00 9.57 -5.35
C GLY A 296 -1.26 9.80 -6.65
N LEU A 297 -0.63 10.96 -6.78
CA LEU A 297 0.34 11.27 -7.82
C LEU A 297 1.68 11.56 -7.15
N TYR A 298 2.74 11.01 -7.71
CA TYR A 298 4.08 11.13 -7.19
C TYR A 298 5.05 11.41 -8.33
N GLU A 299 5.92 12.36 -8.14
CA GLU A 299 7.14 12.57 -8.93
C GLU A 299 8.32 12.25 -8.01
N LEU A 300 8.99 11.12 -8.27
CA LEU A 300 9.92 10.52 -7.33
C LEU A 300 11.28 11.23 -7.30
N THR A 301 11.66 11.87 -8.41
CA THR A 301 12.98 12.50 -8.58
C THR A 301 13.09 13.77 -7.73
N GLN A 302 12.01 14.57 -7.67
CA GLN A 302 11.91 15.80 -6.89
C GLN A 302 11.05 15.65 -5.62
N GLN A 303 10.50 14.45 -5.39
CA GLN A 303 9.66 14.14 -4.22
C GLN A 303 8.38 14.99 -4.17
N ARG A 304 7.82 15.30 -5.32
CA ARG A 304 6.54 16.01 -5.41
C ARG A 304 5.39 15.02 -5.23
N VAL A 305 4.44 15.36 -4.38
CA VAL A 305 3.31 14.48 -4.03
C VAL A 305 1.99 15.26 -4.09
N ALA A 306 0.96 14.64 -4.66
CA ALA A 306 -0.40 15.16 -4.56
C ALA A 306 -1.40 14.02 -4.34
N TYR A 307 -2.46 14.32 -3.62
CA TYR A 307 -3.57 13.39 -3.39
C TYR A 307 -4.91 13.98 -3.80
N SER A 308 -5.74 13.14 -4.39
CA SER A 308 -7.17 13.33 -4.48
C SER A 308 -7.85 12.53 -3.35
N PHE A 309 -8.59 13.22 -2.50
CA PHE A 309 -9.33 12.61 -1.39
C PHE A 309 -10.73 12.18 -1.84
N GLY A 310 -10.78 11.29 -2.78
CA GLY A 310 -11.92 10.76 -3.49
C GLY A 310 -11.56 10.41 -4.93
N ALA A 311 -12.55 10.22 -5.77
CA ALA A 311 -12.36 9.97 -7.19
C ALA A 311 -11.72 11.19 -7.88
N PRO A 312 -10.56 11.03 -8.54
CA PRO A 312 -9.77 12.16 -9.04
C PRO A 312 -10.49 12.97 -10.13
N CYS A 313 -11.36 12.36 -10.90
CA CYS A 313 -12.19 13.03 -11.90
C CYS A 313 -13.19 14.05 -11.31
N HIS A 314 -13.57 13.91 -10.05
CA HIS A 314 -14.53 14.78 -9.37
C HIS A 314 -13.85 15.73 -8.39
N VAL A 315 -12.85 15.24 -7.63
CA VAL A 315 -12.24 16.01 -6.53
C VAL A 315 -11.01 16.77 -7.00
N GLY A 316 -10.27 16.21 -7.98
CA GLY A 316 -8.97 16.73 -8.40
C GLY A 316 -7.87 16.44 -7.38
N TYR A 317 -6.65 16.89 -7.67
CA TYR A 317 -5.47 16.66 -6.85
C TYR A 317 -5.06 17.89 -6.07
N ARG A 318 -4.63 17.69 -4.84
CA ARG A 318 -4.06 18.71 -3.98
C ARG A 318 -2.61 18.34 -3.67
N GLU A 319 -1.68 19.22 -4.01
CA GLU A 319 -0.27 19.08 -3.66
C GLU A 319 -0.06 19.19 -2.15
N LEU A 320 0.94 18.47 -1.69
CA LEU A 320 1.32 18.35 -0.28
C LEU A 320 2.81 18.64 -0.16
N GLU A 321 3.19 19.34 0.89
CA GLU A 321 4.58 19.48 1.28
C GLU A 321 5.03 18.16 1.96
N PHE A 322 6.21 17.67 1.54
CA PHE A 322 6.80 16.44 2.01
C PHE A 322 7.81 16.72 3.13
#